data_d720d4f8037002366d63abd3f1332e9f
#
_entry.id   d720d4f8037002366d63abd3f1332e9f
#
_cell.length_a   1.000
_cell.length_b   1.000
_cell.length_c   1.000
_cell.angle_alpha   90.00
_cell.angle_beta   90.00
_cell.angle_gamma   90.00
#
_symmetry.space_group_name_H-M   'P 1'
#
loop_
_entity.id
_entity.type
_entity.pdbx_description
1 polymer ?
#
loop_
_entity_poly.entity_id
_entity_poly.type
_entity_poly.pdbx_seq_one_letter_code
_entity_poly.pdbx_strand_id
1 'polypeptide(L)'
;MQERSILVDGDAVEGRQLAELRAEVAELRASLRRVMLAADAERRSIEHALHDGVQQQLIGLAADLELATASVGTDDAAARELLDDVRRDAELAIGAARELAFRTYPPLLDAGGLRAALRAVATARSVPLRVEVLLGRTCPAEVSAAAYFCCLDVLERVDPGTAVAITVREGTDSLGFEIATGQEVEVTASLGDRVASLGGRLGSDGTTLTGSLPLP
;
A
#
# COMPACT_ATOMS: atom_id res chain seq x y z
N MET A 1 -22.77 44.39 41.72
CA MET A 1 -22.01 43.18 42.12
C MET A 1 -22.21 42.01 41.12
N GLN A 2 -23.17 42.08 40.23
CA GLN A 2 -23.48 41.03 39.21
C GLN A 2 -22.63 41.11 37.93
N GLU A 3 -22.19 42.30 37.52
CA GLU A 3 -21.40 42.45 36.26
C GLU A 3 -19.97 41.87 36.30
N ARG A 4 -19.35 41.79 37.48
CA ARG A 4 -18.04 41.18 37.66
C ARG A 4 -18.02 39.63 37.53
N SER A 5 -19.14 38.97 37.79
CA SER A 5 -19.23 37.52 37.73
C SER A 5 -19.34 37.00 36.26
N ILE A 6 -19.96 37.77 35.37
CA ILE A 6 -20.16 37.41 33.96
C ILE A 6 -18.85 37.54 33.16
N LEU A 7 -18.02 38.51 33.48
CA LEU A 7 -16.71 38.71 32.83
C LEU A 7 -15.70 37.61 33.19
N VAL A 8 -15.71 37.11 34.43
CA VAL A 8 -14.79 36.05 34.88
C VAL A 8 -15.18 34.68 34.30
N ASP A 9 -16.46 34.43 34.03
CA ASP A 9 -16.90 33.18 33.37
C ASP A 9 -16.58 33.18 31.89
N GLY A 10 -16.61 34.29 31.20
CA GLY A 10 -16.22 34.42 29.77
C GLY A 10 -14.75 34.12 29.55
N ASP A 11 -13.85 34.73 30.35
CA ASP A 11 -12.42 34.49 30.27
C ASP A 11 -12.02 33.03 30.55
N ALA A 12 -12.74 32.36 31.44
CA ALA A 12 -12.50 30.94 31.75
C ALA A 12 -13.01 29.99 30.67
N VAL A 13 -14.05 30.35 29.91
CA VAL A 13 -14.55 29.61 28.75
C VAL A 13 -13.61 29.77 27.55
N GLU A 14 -13.19 31.01 27.27
CA GLU A 14 -12.22 31.27 26.19
C GLU A 14 -10.87 30.60 26.47
N GLY A 15 -10.40 30.62 27.72
CA GLY A 15 -9.19 29.90 28.12
C GLY A 15 -9.24 28.40 27.90
N ARG A 16 -10.40 27.79 28.16
CA ARG A 16 -10.63 26.34 27.89
C ARG A 16 -10.65 26.05 26.39
N GLN A 17 -11.40 26.82 25.61
CA GLN A 17 -11.45 26.66 24.15
C GLN A 17 -10.07 26.83 23.51
N LEU A 18 -9.29 27.79 23.97
CA LEU A 18 -7.93 28.00 23.48
C LEU A 18 -7.00 26.83 23.84
N ALA A 19 -7.16 26.22 25.02
CA ALA A 19 -6.40 25.05 25.42
C ALA A 19 -6.78 23.81 24.59
N GLU A 20 -8.08 23.60 24.34
CA GLU A 20 -8.58 22.52 23.47
C GLU A 20 -8.06 22.65 22.04
N LEU A 21 -8.15 23.84 21.44
CA LEU A 21 -7.60 24.10 20.11
C LEU A 21 -6.10 23.88 20.02
N ARG A 22 -5.35 24.28 21.07
CA ARG A 22 -3.90 24.02 21.12
C ARG A 22 -3.57 22.54 21.21
N ALA A 23 -4.35 21.78 21.97
CA ALA A 23 -4.21 20.33 22.07
C ALA A 23 -4.49 19.65 20.71
N GLU A 24 -5.56 20.05 20.04
CA GLU A 24 -5.93 19.55 18.72
C GLU A 24 -4.85 19.87 17.66
N VAL A 25 -4.34 21.10 17.64
CA VAL A 25 -3.23 21.48 16.75
C VAL A 25 -1.97 20.69 17.05
N ALA A 26 -1.67 20.41 18.32
CA ALA A 26 -0.52 19.60 18.69
C ALA A 26 -0.67 18.14 18.22
N GLU A 27 -1.86 17.58 18.34
CA GLU A 27 -2.19 16.22 17.86
C GLU A 27 -2.11 16.12 16.34
N LEU A 28 -2.70 17.08 15.62
CA LEU A 28 -2.62 17.15 14.15
C LEU A 28 -1.16 17.28 13.68
N ARG A 29 -0.34 18.08 14.34
CA ARG A 29 1.10 18.20 14.03
C ARG A 29 1.87 16.90 14.32
N ALA A 30 1.50 16.17 15.37
CA ALA A 30 2.09 14.88 15.67
C ALA A 30 1.70 13.83 14.64
N SER A 31 0.43 13.80 14.21
CA SER A 31 -0.06 12.95 13.15
C SER A 31 0.62 13.23 11.82
N LEU A 32 0.71 14.51 11.42
CA LEU A 32 1.42 14.91 10.21
C LEU A 32 2.89 14.48 10.21
N ARG A 33 3.58 14.63 11.35
CA ARG A 33 4.98 14.16 11.48
C ARG A 33 5.09 12.63 11.32
N ARG A 34 4.18 11.86 11.90
CA ARG A 34 4.17 10.40 11.72
C ARG A 34 4.02 10.02 10.25
N VAL A 35 3.08 10.64 9.55
CA VAL A 35 2.85 10.41 8.11
C VAL A 35 4.09 10.77 7.28
N MET A 36 4.72 11.91 7.55
CA MET A 36 5.96 12.31 6.86
C MET A 36 7.11 11.32 7.10
N LEU A 37 7.33 10.91 8.35
CA LEU A 37 8.37 9.93 8.69
C LEU A 37 8.11 8.57 8.06
N ALA A 38 6.85 8.13 8.01
CA ALA A 38 6.46 6.89 7.34
C ALA A 38 6.70 6.97 5.82
N ALA A 39 6.34 8.08 5.18
CA ALA A 39 6.60 8.31 3.76
C ALA A 39 8.10 8.35 3.44
N ASP A 40 8.92 8.99 4.28
CA ASP A 40 10.38 9.02 4.12
C ASP A 40 11.02 7.63 4.35
N ALA A 41 10.48 6.83 5.27
CA ALA A 41 10.93 5.46 5.50
C ALA A 41 10.59 4.57 4.30
N GLU A 42 9.40 4.68 3.76
CA GLU A 42 8.97 3.94 2.56
C GLU A 42 9.81 4.33 1.35
N ARG A 43 10.03 5.63 1.12
CA ARG A 43 10.91 6.09 0.03
C ARG A 43 12.32 5.51 0.13
N ARG A 44 12.92 5.50 1.32
CA ARG A 44 14.24 4.89 1.53
C ARG A 44 14.22 3.38 1.32
N SER A 45 13.16 2.70 1.75
CA SER A 45 12.97 1.27 1.51
C SER A 45 12.92 0.94 0.01
N ILE A 46 12.20 1.74 -0.77
CA ILE A 46 12.12 1.60 -2.23
C ILE A 46 13.48 1.87 -2.87
N GLU A 47 14.18 2.92 -2.45
CA GLU A 47 15.51 3.28 -2.96
C GLU A 47 16.54 2.16 -2.71
N HIS A 48 16.57 1.59 -1.50
CA HIS A 48 17.44 0.46 -1.17
C HIS A 48 17.06 -0.80 -1.99
N ALA A 49 15.76 -1.12 -2.07
CA ALA A 49 15.32 -2.29 -2.84
C ALA A 49 15.65 -2.16 -4.34
N LEU A 50 15.58 -0.96 -4.89
CA LEU A 50 15.97 -0.70 -6.26
C LEU A 50 17.49 -0.81 -6.46
N HIS A 51 18.27 -0.19 -5.56
CA HIS A 51 19.71 -0.13 -5.67
C HIS A 51 20.38 -1.48 -5.36
N ASP A 52 20.03 -2.11 -4.23
CA ASP A 52 20.69 -3.33 -3.76
C ASP A 52 20.07 -4.61 -4.35
N GLY A 53 18.81 -4.53 -4.81
CA GLY A 53 18.10 -5.65 -5.42
C GLY A 53 18.21 -5.64 -6.94
N VAL A 54 17.31 -4.92 -7.59
CA VAL A 54 17.15 -4.97 -9.05
C VAL A 54 18.42 -4.54 -9.81
N GLN A 55 19.11 -3.50 -9.33
CA GLN A 55 20.31 -3.00 -10.00
C GLN A 55 21.47 -4.00 -9.94
N GLN A 56 21.70 -4.65 -8.80
CA GLN A 56 22.73 -5.68 -8.67
C GLN A 56 22.44 -6.91 -9.53
N GLN A 57 21.17 -7.33 -9.60
CA GLN A 57 20.74 -8.41 -10.48
C GLN A 57 20.99 -8.09 -11.95
N LEU A 58 20.68 -6.86 -12.40
CA LEU A 58 20.94 -6.44 -13.78
C LEU A 58 22.45 -6.38 -14.12
N ILE A 59 23.29 -6.00 -13.17
CA ILE A 59 24.76 -6.02 -13.33
C ILE A 59 25.25 -7.46 -13.49
N GLY A 60 24.78 -8.39 -12.63
CA GLY A 60 25.09 -9.81 -12.75
C GLY A 60 24.69 -10.38 -14.11
N LEU A 61 23.45 -10.15 -14.53
CA LEU A 61 22.93 -10.55 -15.83
C LEU A 61 23.78 -10.07 -16.99
N ALA A 62 24.27 -8.82 -16.96
CA ALA A 62 25.13 -8.26 -17.99
C ALA A 62 26.46 -9.01 -18.05
N ALA A 63 27.06 -9.32 -16.90
CA ALA A 63 28.31 -10.07 -16.82
C ALA A 63 28.16 -11.51 -17.34
N ASP A 64 27.08 -12.20 -16.94
CA ASP A 64 26.81 -13.58 -17.39
C ASP A 64 26.52 -13.65 -18.90
N LEU A 65 25.85 -12.64 -19.44
CA LEU A 65 25.61 -12.52 -20.88
C LEU A 65 26.94 -12.30 -21.67
N GLU A 66 27.86 -11.51 -21.12
CA GLU A 66 29.20 -11.34 -21.72
C GLU A 66 29.98 -12.66 -21.73
N LEU A 67 29.95 -13.42 -20.62
CA LEU A 67 30.59 -14.74 -20.53
C LEU A 67 29.97 -15.75 -21.50
N ALA A 68 28.61 -15.80 -21.56
CA ALA A 68 27.92 -16.65 -22.53
C ALA A 68 28.33 -16.31 -23.98
N THR A 69 28.41 -15.03 -24.31
CA THR A 69 28.81 -14.56 -25.65
C THR A 69 30.24 -14.96 -25.97
N ALA A 70 31.15 -14.88 -25.01
CA ALA A 70 32.55 -15.30 -25.18
C ALA A 70 32.72 -16.81 -25.38
N SER A 71 31.81 -17.62 -24.87
CA SER A 71 31.82 -19.08 -24.96
C SER A 71 31.25 -19.62 -26.27
N VAL A 72 30.51 -18.83 -27.02
CA VAL A 72 29.91 -19.24 -28.30
C VAL A 72 31.01 -19.62 -29.32
N GLY A 73 30.87 -20.81 -29.89
CA GLY A 73 31.83 -21.33 -30.89
C GLY A 73 33.12 -21.93 -30.29
N THR A 74 33.33 -21.81 -28.97
CA THR A 74 34.44 -22.46 -28.24
C THR A 74 33.94 -23.55 -27.30
N ASP A 75 32.86 -23.29 -26.58
CA ASP A 75 32.15 -24.22 -25.73
C ASP A 75 30.64 -23.92 -25.75
N ASP A 76 29.98 -24.45 -26.75
CA ASP A 76 28.54 -24.23 -26.95
C ASP A 76 27.66 -24.83 -25.82
N ALA A 77 28.19 -25.82 -25.09
CA ALA A 77 27.46 -26.39 -23.95
C ALA A 77 27.46 -25.43 -22.76
N ALA A 78 28.63 -24.90 -22.42
CA ALA A 78 28.76 -23.86 -21.39
C ALA A 78 27.98 -22.58 -21.74
N ALA A 79 28.01 -22.17 -23.03
CA ALA A 79 27.23 -21.02 -23.49
C ALA A 79 25.71 -21.21 -23.26
N ARG A 80 25.17 -22.41 -23.52
CA ARG A 80 23.74 -22.69 -23.28
C ARG A 80 23.39 -22.69 -21.80
N GLU A 81 24.22 -23.27 -20.95
CA GLU A 81 24.03 -23.27 -19.49
C GLU A 81 23.97 -21.85 -18.94
N LEU A 82 24.94 -21.00 -19.33
CA LEU A 82 24.95 -19.57 -18.95
C LEU A 82 23.72 -18.82 -19.43
N LEU A 83 23.24 -19.07 -20.66
CA LEU A 83 22.01 -18.44 -21.17
C LEU A 83 20.76 -18.89 -20.42
N ASP A 84 20.69 -20.15 -19.97
CA ASP A 84 19.59 -20.63 -19.13
C ASP A 84 19.63 -20.00 -17.74
N ASP A 85 20.81 -19.73 -17.19
CA ASP A 85 21.00 -19.00 -15.93
C ASP A 85 20.57 -17.53 -16.10
N VAL A 86 21.06 -16.85 -17.13
CA VAL A 86 20.64 -15.47 -17.49
C VAL A 86 19.12 -15.35 -17.60
N ARG A 87 18.45 -16.32 -18.25
CA ARG A 87 16.99 -16.31 -18.36
C ARG A 87 16.33 -16.44 -17.00
N ARG A 88 16.81 -17.34 -16.13
CA ARG A 88 16.27 -17.52 -14.76
C ARG A 88 16.43 -16.26 -13.91
N ASP A 89 17.60 -15.66 -13.95
CA ASP A 89 17.91 -14.47 -13.16
C ASP A 89 17.17 -13.23 -13.68
N ALA A 90 16.92 -13.15 -14.99
CA ALA A 90 16.06 -12.13 -15.58
C ALA A 90 14.61 -12.26 -15.10
N GLU A 91 14.07 -13.47 -15.01
CA GLU A 91 12.72 -13.71 -14.46
C GLU A 91 12.63 -13.30 -12.99
N LEU A 92 13.66 -13.56 -12.18
CA LEU A 92 13.76 -13.11 -10.79
C LEU A 92 13.84 -11.59 -10.67
N ALA A 93 14.66 -10.92 -11.49
CA ALA A 93 14.78 -9.47 -11.52
C ALA A 93 13.46 -8.78 -11.91
N ILE A 94 12.75 -9.33 -12.90
CA ILE A 94 11.42 -8.85 -13.29
C ILE A 94 10.42 -9.02 -12.14
N GLY A 95 10.48 -10.14 -11.42
CA GLY A 95 9.66 -10.40 -10.23
C GLY A 95 9.91 -9.35 -9.15
N ALA A 96 11.17 -9.11 -8.80
CA ALA A 96 11.56 -8.11 -7.80
C ALA A 96 11.14 -6.69 -8.19
N ALA A 97 11.30 -6.32 -9.47
CA ALA A 97 10.85 -5.02 -9.98
C ALA A 97 9.31 -4.86 -9.91
N ARG A 98 8.55 -5.92 -10.19
CA ARG A 98 7.08 -5.92 -10.03
C ARG A 98 6.63 -5.75 -8.59
N GLU A 99 7.27 -6.46 -7.65
CA GLU A 99 6.98 -6.32 -6.21
C GLU A 99 7.21 -4.87 -5.75
N LEU A 100 8.30 -4.25 -6.19
CA LEU A 100 8.59 -2.86 -5.90
C LEU A 100 7.53 -1.91 -6.49
N ALA A 101 7.08 -2.19 -7.73
CA ALA A 101 6.05 -1.41 -8.40
C ALA A 101 4.68 -1.51 -7.71
N PHE A 102 4.34 -2.65 -7.09
CA PHE A 102 3.09 -2.79 -6.33
C PHE A 102 3.06 -1.96 -5.05
N ARG A 103 4.22 -1.75 -4.42
CA ARG A 103 4.37 -0.91 -3.22
C ARG A 103 4.36 0.59 -3.51
N THR A 104 4.68 0.96 -4.74
CA THR A 104 4.53 2.32 -5.26
C THR A 104 3.09 2.51 -5.76
N TYR A 105 2.66 3.74 -6.09
CA TYR A 105 1.33 3.96 -6.68
C TYR A 105 1.20 3.13 -7.98
N PRO A 106 0.29 2.14 -8.04
CA PRO A 106 0.28 1.20 -9.16
C PRO A 106 -0.28 1.85 -10.43
N PRO A 107 0.46 1.87 -11.55
CA PRO A 107 -0.05 2.40 -12.83
C PRO A 107 -1.36 1.74 -13.30
N LEU A 108 -1.58 0.47 -12.91
CA LEU A 108 -2.80 -0.26 -13.20
C LEU A 108 -4.04 0.30 -12.48
N LEU A 109 -3.85 1.04 -11.38
CA LEU A 109 -4.96 1.67 -10.67
C LEU A 109 -5.60 2.76 -11.53
N ASP A 110 -4.78 3.55 -12.23
CA ASP A 110 -5.26 4.59 -13.16
C ASP A 110 -5.79 4.00 -14.49
N ALA A 111 -5.06 3.02 -15.05
CA ALA A 111 -5.38 2.48 -16.38
C ALA A 111 -6.51 1.44 -16.36
N GLY A 112 -6.61 0.63 -15.29
CA GLY A 112 -7.52 -0.52 -15.22
C GLY A 112 -8.43 -0.52 -13.99
N GLY A 113 -8.27 0.45 -13.10
CA GLY A 113 -9.01 0.58 -11.86
C GLY A 113 -8.63 -0.45 -10.79
N LEU A 114 -9.26 -0.33 -9.64
CA LEU A 114 -8.97 -1.11 -8.45
C LEU A 114 -9.03 -2.64 -8.67
N ARG A 115 -10.01 -3.11 -9.43
CA ARG A 115 -10.15 -4.54 -9.75
C ARG A 115 -8.94 -5.10 -10.50
N ALA A 116 -8.45 -4.39 -11.51
CA ALA A 116 -7.31 -4.83 -12.32
C ALA A 116 -6.02 -4.82 -11.51
N ALA A 117 -5.80 -3.75 -10.71
CA ALA A 117 -4.65 -3.63 -9.85
C ALA A 117 -4.58 -4.76 -8.81
N LEU A 118 -5.69 -5.05 -8.11
CA LEU A 118 -5.75 -6.13 -7.11
C LEU A 118 -5.53 -7.52 -7.72
N ARG A 119 -6.09 -7.78 -8.90
CA ARG A 119 -5.85 -9.05 -9.60
C ARG A 119 -4.39 -9.24 -9.99
N ALA A 120 -3.71 -8.18 -10.42
CA ALA A 120 -2.29 -8.25 -10.77
C ALA A 120 -1.43 -8.63 -9.56
N VAL A 121 -1.68 -8.03 -8.39
CA VAL A 121 -0.99 -8.38 -7.13
C VAL A 121 -1.24 -9.84 -6.76
N ALA A 122 -2.51 -10.27 -6.73
CA ALA A 122 -2.87 -11.62 -6.34
C ALA A 122 -2.25 -12.69 -7.26
N THR A 123 -2.20 -12.39 -8.57
CA THR A 123 -1.54 -13.28 -9.55
C THR A 123 -0.05 -13.38 -9.30
N ALA A 124 0.64 -12.25 -9.06
CA ALA A 124 2.07 -12.23 -8.78
C ALA A 124 2.44 -12.99 -7.50
N ARG A 125 1.55 -12.98 -6.50
CA ARG A 125 1.75 -13.65 -5.20
C ARG A 125 1.12 -15.04 -5.11
N SER A 126 0.53 -15.55 -6.20
CA SER A 126 -0.17 -16.85 -6.23
C SER A 126 -1.25 -16.96 -5.16
N VAL A 127 -1.95 -15.86 -4.87
CA VAL A 127 -3.08 -15.80 -3.92
C VAL A 127 -4.38 -16.04 -4.69
N PRO A 128 -5.17 -17.08 -4.36
CA PRO A 128 -6.51 -17.26 -4.91
C PRO A 128 -7.42 -16.09 -4.52
N LEU A 129 -7.70 -15.18 -5.47
CA LEU A 129 -8.45 -13.95 -5.20
C LEU A 129 -9.81 -13.96 -5.87
N ARG A 130 -10.86 -13.77 -5.06
CA ARG A 130 -12.17 -13.33 -5.52
C ARG A 130 -12.32 -11.82 -5.27
N VAL A 131 -12.46 -11.03 -6.34
CA VAL A 131 -12.62 -9.58 -6.22
C VAL A 131 -13.90 -9.12 -6.90
N GLU A 132 -14.70 -8.39 -6.15
CA GLU A 132 -15.92 -7.73 -6.60
C GLU A 132 -15.79 -6.22 -6.33
N VAL A 133 -15.87 -5.42 -7.39
CA VAL A 133 -15.79 -3.96 -7.31
C VAL A 133 -17.04 -3.41 -7.98
N LEU A 134 -17.88 -2.77 -7.17
CA LEU A 134 -19.18 -2.20 -7.57
C LEU A 134 -19.14 -0.68 -7.36
N LEU A 135 -18.69 0.03 -8.38
CA LEU A 135 -18.59 1.49 -8.39
C LEU A 135 -19.52 2.01 -9.51
N GLY A 136 -20.39 2.95 -9.18
CA GLY A 136 -21.30 3.60 -10.12
C GLY A 136 -20.72 4.87 -10.74
N ARG A 137 -19.68 5.47 -10.12
CA ARG A 137 -19.01 6.70 -10.54
C ARG A 137 -17.49 6.57 -10.43
N THR A 138 -16.78 7.54 -10.98
CA THR A 138 -15.32 7.62 -10.85
C THR A 138 -14.97 7.93 -9.39
N CYS A 139 -14.20 7.05 -8.76
CA CYS A 139 -13.71 7.24 -7.40
C CYS A 139 -12.48 8.17 -7.41
N PRO A 140 -12.34 9.12 -6.47
CA PRO A 140 -11.14 9.93 -6.32
C PRO A 140 -9.88 9.07 -6.21
N ALA A 141 -8.78 9.56 -6.79
CA ALA A 141 -7.53 8.80 -6.87
C ALA A 141 -6.98 8.44 -5.47
N GLU A 142 -7.05 9.37 -4.52
CA GLU A 142 -6.61 9.15 -3.15
C GLU A 142 -7.45 8.11 -2.40
N VAL A 143 -8.77 8.07 -2.64
CA VAL A 143 -9.67 7.09 -2.04
C VAL A 143 -9.42 5.71 -2.63
N SER A 144 -9.27 5.62 -3.96
CA SER A 144 -8.93 4.38 -4.67
C SER A 144 -7.57 3.84 -4.22
N ALA A 145 -6.57 4.72 -4.06
CA ALA A 145 -5.24 4.36 -3.59
C ALA A 145 -5.29 3.85 -2.13
N ALA A 146 -6.02 4.52 -1.24
CA ALA A 146 -6.14 4.07 0.15
C ALA A 146 -6.79 2.68 0.24
N ALA A 147 -7.88 2.44 -0.48
CA ALA A 147 -8.51 1.12 -0.55
C ALA A 147 -7.55 0.07 -1.14
N TYR A 148 -6.82 0.40 -2.21
CA TYR A 148 -5.81 -0.49 -2.79
C TYR A 148 -4.73 -0.88 -1.78
N PHE A 149 -4.13 0.08 -1.07
CA PHE A 149 -3.07 -0.20 -0.11
C PHE A 149 -3.56 -0.99 1.12
N CYS A 150 -4.82 -0.81 1.54
CA CYS A 150 -5.41 -1.68 2.55
C CYS A 150 -5.52 -3.13 2.07
N CYS A 151 -5.95 -3.33 0.82
CA CYS A 151 -6.00 -4.66 0.22
C CYS A 151 -4.60 -5.25 0.01
N LEU A 152 -3.64 -4.45 -0.46
CA LEU A 152 -2.25 -4.87 -0.68
C LEU A 152 -1.61 -5.38 0.61
N ASP A 153 -1.73 -4.63 1.72
CA ASP A 153 -1.17 -5.01 3.03
C ASP A 153 -1.70 -6.38 3.51
N VAL A 154 -2.98 -6.66 3.29
CA VAL A 154 -3.55 -7.98 3.61
C VAL A 154 -3.01 -9.05 2.67
N LEU A 155 -2.98 -8.81 1.35
CA LEU A 155 -2.45 -9.75 0.36
C LEU A 155 -0.96 -10.05 0.56
N GLU A 156 -0.20 -9.13 1.17
CA GLU A 156 1.21 -9.31 1.52
C GLU A 156 1.42 -10.20 2.75
N ARG A 157 0.45 -10.23 3.65
CA ARG A 157 0.56 -10.95 4.94
C ARG A 157 -0.07 -12.33 4.94
N VAL A 158 -0.96 -12.62 3.98
CA VAL A 158 -1.56 -13.96 3.88
C VAL A 158 -0.58 -14.97 3.33
N ASP A 159 -0.63 -16.20 3.85
CA ASP A 159 0.19 -17.29 3.36
C ASP A 159 -0.16 -17.67 1.91
N PRO A 160 0.83 -18.12 1.11
CA PRO A 160 0.59 -18.59 -0.24
C PRO A 160 -0.51 -19.66 -0.29
N GLY A 161 -1.47 -19.50 -1.20
CA GLY A 161 -2.60 -20.41 -1.34
C GLY A 161 -3.81 -20.11 -0.45
N THR A 162 -3.71 -19.15 0.49
CA THR A 162 -4.86 -18.69 1.25
C THR A 162 -5.84 -17.96 0.35
N ALA A 163 -7.10 -18.41 0.36
CA ALA A 163 -8.14 -17.75 -0.43
C ALA A 163 -8.54 -16.41 0.21
N VAL A 164 -8.56 -15.35 -0.61
CA VAL A 164 -8.96 -14.01 -0.20
C VAL A 164 -10.15 -13.55 -1.03
N ALA A 165 -11.16 -13.00 -0.34
CA ALA A 165 -12.30 -12.36 -0.97
C ALA A 165 -12.28 -10.85 -0.66
N ILE A 166 -12.28 -10.02 -1.70
CA ILE A 166 -12.32 -8.56 -1.58
C ILE A 166 -13.61 -8.06 -2.22
N THR A 167 -14.39 -7.31 -1.45
CA THR A 167 -15.58 -6.62 -1.93
C THR A 167 -15.39 -5.13 -1.74
N VAL A 168 -15.56 -4.34 -2.79
CA VAL A 168 -15.54 -2.87 -2.73
C VAL A 168 -16.85 -2.35 -3.29
N ARG A 169 -17.55 -1.52 -2.53
CA ARG A 169 -18.86 -0.98 -2.87
C ARG A 169 -18.92 0.51 -2.64
N GLU A 170 -19.51 1.19 -3.59
CA GLU A 170 -19.88 2.59 -3.44
C GLU A 170 -21.18 2.67 -2.65
N GLY A 171 -21.17 3.45 -1.56
CA GLY A 171 -22.35 3.89 -0.82
C GLY A 171 -22.77 5.30 -1.27
N THR A 172 -23.69 5.91 -0.53
CA THR A 172 -24.18 7.26 -0.82
C THR A 172 -23.06 8.30 -0.72
N ASP A 173 -22.31 8.28 0.38
CA ASP A 173 -21.29 9.28 0.71
C ASP A 173 -19.95 8.62 1.11
N SER A 174 -19.77 7.34 0.80
CA SER A 174 -18.56 6.61 1.17
C SER A 174 -18.28 5.43 0.26
N LEU A 175 -17.00 5.09 0.14
CA LEU A 175 -16.52 3.83 -0.41
C LEU A 175 -16.33 2.83 0.73
N GLY A 176 -17.12 1.77 0.76
CA GLY A 176 -16.94 0.65 1.67
C GLY A 176 -16.08 -0.44 1.05
N PHE A 177 -15.19 -1.05 1.82
CA PHE A 177 -14.47 -2.24 1.41
C PHE A 177 -14.41 -3.27 2.53
N GLU A 178 -14.41 -4.54 2.11
CA GLU A 178 -14.33 -5.71 2.98
C GLU A 178 -13.31 -6.68 2.39
N ILE A 179 -12.41 -7.19 3.23
CA ILE A 179 -11.37 -8.13 2.87
C ILE A 179 -11.49 -9.31 3.82
N ALA A 180 -12.01 -10.42 3.34
CA ALA A 180 -12.15 -11.65 4.11
C ALA A 180 -11.05 -12.64 3.72
N THR A 181 -10.41 -13.24 4.73
CA THR A 181 -9.35 -14.23 4.58
C THR A 181 -9.65 -15.45 5.45
N GLY A 182 -8.93 -16.53 5.27
CA GLY A 182 -8.97 -17.68 6.19
C GLY A 182 -8.03 -17.54 7.40
N GLN A 183 -7.33 -16.40 7.52
CA GLN A 183 -6.34 -16.11 8.55
C GLN A 183 -6.71 -14.87 9.33
N GLU A 184 -6.18 -14.74 10.55
CA GLU A 184 -6.37 -13.55 11.36
C GLU A 184 -5.71 -12.33 10.72
N VAL A 185 -6.44 -11.22 10.65
CA VAL A 185 -6.02 -9.96 10.05
C VAL A 185 -6.09 -8.85 11.08
N GLU A 186 -4.94 -8.26 11.38
CA GLU A 186 -4.82 -7.11 12.27
C GLU A 186 -4.73 -5.80 11.49
N VAL A 187 -5.32 -4.75 12.05
CA VAL A 187 -5.14 -3.38 11.54
C VAL A 187 -3.77 -2.86 11.97
N THR A 188 -2.87 -2.65 11.01
CA THR A 188 -1.59 -2.01 11.30
C THR A 188 -1.77 -0.51 11.53
N ALA A 189 -0.87 0.09 12.33
CA ALA A 189 -0.91 1.53 12.59
C ALA A 189 -0.83 2.35 11.28
N SER A 190 0.00 1.91 10.34
CA SER A 190 0.16 2.55 9.02
C SER A 190 -1.13 2.58 8.22
N LEU A 191 -1.89 1.46 8.23
CA LEU A 191 -3.20 1.41 7.56
C LEU A 191 -4.23 2.28 8.26
N GLY A 192 -4.26 2.23 9.59
CA GLY A 192 -5.14 3.07 10.40
C GLY A 192 -4.92 4.55 10.12
N ASP A 193 -3.66 5.01 10.14
CA ASP A 193 -3.29 6.40 9.87
C ASP A 193 -3.64 6.82 8.44
N ARG A 194 -3.41 5.95 7.44
CA ARG A 194 -3.77 6.19 6.04
C ARG A 194 -5.28 6.42 5.86
N VAL A 195 -6.10 5.54 6.42
CA VAL A 195 -7.56 5.63 6.32
C VAL A 195 -8.08 6.82 7.11
N ALA A 196 -7.55 7.07 8.31
CA ALA A 196 -7.93 8.20 9.15
C ALA A 196 -7.56 9.55 8.53
N SER A 197 -6.45 9.64 7.78
CA SER A 197 -6.05 10.88 7.07
C SER A 197 -7.08 11.34 6.02
N LEU A 198 -7.88 10.42 5.51
CA LEU A 198 -8.99 10.70 4.59
C LEU A 198 -10.35 10.81 5.31
N GLY A 199 -10.36 10.84 6.64
CA GLY A 199 -11.59 10.87 7.43
C GLY A 199 -12.33 9.53 7.45
N GLY A 200 -11.70 8.44 7.03
CA GLY A 200 -12.26 7.10 6.99
C GLY A 200 -12.17 6.36 8.30
N ARG A 201 -12.69 5.14 8.31
CA ARG A 201 -12.65 4.20 9.44
C ARG A 201 -12.19 2.85 8.97
N LEU A 202 -11.41 2.15 9.81
CA LEU A 202 -10.89 0.82 9.55
C LEU A 202 -11.09 -0.03 10.81
N GLY A 203 -11.51 -1.28 10.63
CA GLY A 203 -11.69 -2.24 11.71
C GLY A 203 -11.41 -3.66 11.27
N SER A 204 -11.10 -4.54 12.21
CA SER A 204 -10.95 -5.97 11.96
C SER A 204 -11.88 -6.76 12.88
N ASP A 205 -12.46 -7.82 12.35
CA ASP A 205 -13.25 -8.83 13.09
C ASP A 205 -12.63 -10.20 12.81
N GLY A 206 -11.52 -10.48 13.50
CA GLY A 206 -10.78 -11.74 13.34
C GLY A 206 -10.21 -11.89 11.92
N THR A 207 -10.91 -12.59 11.04
CA THR A 207 -10.46 -12.91 9.67
C THR A 207 -10.93 -11.92 8.60
N THR A 208 -11.63 -10.86 9.01
CA THR A 208 -12.21 -9.88 8.08
C THR A 208 -11.76 -8.48 8.44
N LEU A 209 -11.15 -7.78 7.49
CA LEU A 209 -10.85 -6.35 7.57
C LEU A 209 -11.95 -5.58 6.85
N THR A 210 -12.53 -4.59 7.53
CA THR A 210 -13.55 -3.71 6.95
C THR A 210 -13.12 -2.26 7.02
N GLY A 211 -13.38 -1.50 5.97
CA GLY A 211 -13.07 -0.09 5.92
C GLY A 211 -14.13 0.73 5.20
N SER A 212 -14.18 2.01 5.56
CA SER A 212 -15.04 3.00 4.93
C SER A 212 -14.26 4.30 4.73
N LEU A 213 -14.29 4.83 3.53
CA LEU A 213 -13.61 6.06 3.11
C LEU A 213 -14.67 7.05 2.60
N PRO A 214 -14.73 8.29 3.12
CA PRO A 214 -15.66 9.29 2.62
C PRO A 214 -15.46 9.57 1.12
N LEU A 215 -16.55 9.78 0.41
CA LEU A 215 -16.57 10.28 -0.96
C LEU A 215 -17.05 11.75 -0.94
N PRO A 216 -16.43 12.63 -1.73
CA PRO A 216 -16.82 14.04 -1.83
C PRO A 216 -18.19 14.25 -2.49
#